data_91d7c2eb3fbc544f8a56c6ae4ae952d8
#
_entry.id   91d7c2eb3fbc544f8a56c6ae4ae952d8
#
_cell.length_a   1.000
_cell.length_b   1.000
_cell.length_c   1.000
_cell.angle_alpha   90.00
_cell.angle_beta   90.00
_cell.angle_gamma   90.00
#
_symmetry.space_group_name_H-M   'P 1'
#
loop_
_entity.id
_entity.type
_entity.pdbx_description
1 polymer ?
#
loop_
_entity_poly.entity_id
_entity_poly.type
_entity_poly.pdbx_seq_one_letter_code
_entity_poly.pdbx_strand_id
1 'polypeptide(L)'
;MWENLLEKLLSFLDQYDPKRTFNFNNEHLEKKFNELREKFVETFVYEVLGEEKLQEAYFFVRKLTLVCEEIKRLYNLSEVVWSRELRRFIKDPLRHLKHVLRFYVFDVLRRHIPKEEFWDRGAAAVRTAFRTNERACYERWILLEILKQLKIKENARIIYPETGALMLTRAGKQKLAIIPPDVIVELRDLSYLSFFLEAPRPITWGDTQELKFVWSLYRIARPD
;
A
#
# COMPACT_ATOMS: atom_id res chain seq x y z
N MET A 1 -6.64 -21.95 16.81
CA MET A 1 -6.44 -22.75 15.54
C MET A 1 -5.01 -22.64 15.02
N TRP A 2 -4.44 -21.44 14.97
CA TRP A 2 -3.04 -21.20 14.56
C TRP A 2 -2.02 -21.89 15.49
N GLU A 3 -2.28 -21.97 16.79
CA GLU A 3 -1.40 -22.62 17.77
C GLU A 3 -1.15 -24.11 17.45
N ASN A 4 -2.19 -24.86 17.08
CA ASN A 4 -2.02 -26.26 16.66
C ASN A 4 -1.15 -26.41 15.40
N LEU A 5 -1.19 -25.41 14.52
CA LEU A 5 -0.32 -25.39 13.33
C LEU A 5 1.12 -25.03 13.68
N LEU A 6 1.31 -24.12 14.65
CA LEU A 6 2.62 -23.81 15.20
C LEU A 6 3.24 -25.06 15.86
N GLU A 7 2.49 -25.76 16.68
CA GLU A 7 2.97 -27.00 17.33
C GLU A 7 3.35 -28.08 16.30
N LYS A 8 2.55 -28.24 15.24
CA LYS A 8 2.90 -29.14 14.12
C LYS A 8 4.18 -28.72 13.41
N LEU A 9 4.38 -27.41 13.19
CA LEU A 9 5.61 -26.87 12.59
C LEU A 9 6.82 -27.09 13.50
N LEU A 10 6.68 -26.83 14.80
CA LEU A 10 7.76 -27.05 15.77
C LEU A 10 8.12 -28.53 15.87
N SER A 11 7.12 -29.43 15.94
CA SER A 11 7.34 -30.88 15.94
C SER A 11 8.02 -31.36 14.65
N PHE A 12 7.61 -30.82 13.51
CA PHE A 12 8.26 -31.11 12.23
C PHE A 12 9.73 -30.68 12.23
N LEU A 13 10.03 -29.47 12.74
CA LEU A 13 11.41 -28.98 12.83
C LEU A 13 12.24 -29.79 13.86
N ASP A 14 11.66 -30.16 14.99
CA ASP A 14 12.35 -30.98 15.99
C ASP A 14 12.76 -32.34 15.41
N GLN A 15 11.95 -32.91 14.49
CA GLN A 15 12.22 -34.18 13.84
C GLN A 15 13.21 -34.08 12.65
N TYR A 16 13.08 -33.05 11.79
CA TYR A 16 13.78 -32.99 10.51
C TYR A 16 14.83 -31.89 10.39
N ASP A 17 14.76 -30.84 11.22
CA ASP A 17 15.73 -29.74 11.28
C ASP A 17 15.88 -29.20 12.72
N PRO A 18 16.41 -30.00 13.67
CA PRO A 18 16.52 -29.60 15.08
C PRO A 18 17.40 -28.35 15.29
N LYS A 19 18.30 -28.06 14.35
CA LYS A 19 19.15 -26.84 14.38
C LYS A 19 18.42 -25.60 13.83
N ARG A 20 17.20 -25.76 13.27
CA ARG A 20 16.39 -24.67 12.68
C ARG A 20 17.13 -23.82 11.67
N THR A 21 17.89 -24.50 10.81
CA THR A 21 18.60 -23.86 9.68
C THR A 21 17.68 -23.55 8.53
N PHE A 22 16.51 -24.22 8.47
CA PHE A 22 15.53 -24.17 7.39
C PHE A 22 16.11 -24.59 6.04
N ASN A 23 17.16 -25.39 6.08
CA ASN A 23 17.80 -25.96 4.90
C ASN A 23 17.56 -27.48 4.89
N PHE A 24 16.65 -27.93 4.03
CA PHE A 24 16.26 -29.32 3.92
C PHE A 24 16.99 -29.96 2.73
N ASN A 25 17.78 -31.01 2.98
CA ASN A 25 18.44 -31.77 1.93
C ASN A 25 17.48 -32.62 1.06
N ASN A 26 16.20 -32.57 1.35
CA ASN A 26 15.15 -33.32 0.66
C ASN A 26 14.05 -32.36 0.22
N GLU A 27 13.83 -32.25 -1.08
CA GLU A 27 12.81 -31.37 -1.70
C GLU A 27 11.39 -31.65 -1.19
N HIS A 28 11.06 -32.90 -0.90
CA HIS A 28 9.76 -33.27 -0.32
C HIS A 28 9.56 -32.70 1.09
N LEU A 29 10.61 -32.72 1.92
CA LEU A 29 10.55 -32.13 3.27
C LEU A 29 10.47 -30.61 3.20
N GLU A 30 11.22 -29.99 2.29
CA GLU A 30 11.15 -28.54 2.07
C GLU A 30 9.76 -28.11 1.62
N LYS A 31 9.16 -28.83 0.67
CA LYS A 31 7.79 -28.58 0.21
C LYS A 31 6.80 -28.72 1.35
N LYS A 32 6.86 -29.79 2.12
CA LYS A 32 5.98 -30.02 3.28
C LYS A 32 6.12 -28.95 4.34
N PHE A 33 7.34 -28.51 4.66
CA PHE A 33 7.59 -27.38 5.56
C PHE A 33 6.95 -26.09 5.05
N ASN A 34 7.16 -25.77 3.78
CA ASN A 34 6.61 -24.56 3.17
C ASN A 34 5.07 -24.57 3.16
N GLU A 35 4.44 -25.71 2.88
CA GLU A 35 2.98 -25.87 2.94
C GLU A 35 2.43 -25.67 4.36
N LEU A 36 3.06 -26.29 5.37
CA LEU A 36 2.67 -26.11 6.77
C LEU A 36 2.84 -24.68 7.23
N ARG A 37 3.97 -24.05 6.88
CA ARG A 37 4.25 -22.66 7.23
C ARG A 37 3.25 -21.71 6.57
N GLU A 38 2.95 -21.91 5.30
CA GLU A 38 1.99 -21.10 4.56
C GLU A 38 0.60 -21.18 5.19
N LYS A 39 0.15 -22.39 5.51
CA LYS A 39 -1.12 -22.62 6.19
C LYS A 39 -1.17 -22.00 7.59
N PHE A 40 -0.08 -22.09 8.33
CA PHE A 40 0.05 -21.47 9.65
C PHE A 40 -0.09 -19.94 9.56
N VAL A 41 0.66 -19.29 8.66
CA VAL A 41 0.65 -17.84 8.49
C VAL A 41 -0.70 -17.34 8.02
N GLU A 42 -1.31 -18.05 7.08
CA GLU A 42 -2.64 -17.73 6.57
C GLU A 42 -3.71 -17.83 7.65
N THR A 43 -3.73 -18.94 8.40
CA THR A 43 -4.66 -19.13 9.53
C THR A 43 -4.47 -18.02 10.58
N PHE A 44 -3.22 -17.64 10.87
CA PHE A 44 -2.93 -16.56 11.81
C PHE A 44 -3.51 -15.22 11.35
N VAL A 45 -3.35 -14.86 10.08
CA VAL A 45 -3.92 -13.61 9.52
C VAL A 45 -5.45 -13.62 9.62
N TYR A 46 -6.10 -14.75 9.31
CA TYR A 46 -7.56 -14.89 9.45
C TYR A 46 -8.03 -14.78 10.90
N GLU A 47 -7.31 -15.35 11.86
CA GLU A 47 -7.68 -15.23 13.29
C GLU A 47 -7.47 -13.80 13.81
N VAL A 48 -6.47 -13.06 13.31
CA VAL A 48 -6.20 -11.69 13.75
C VAL A 48 -7.20 -10.67 13.20
N LEU A 49 -7.60 -10.81 11.94
CA LEU A 49 -8.44 -9.82 11.25
C LEU A 49 -9.90 -10.24 11.13
N GLY A 50 -10.15 -11.54 11.01
CA GLY A 50 -11.44 -12.07 10.58
C GLY A 50 -11.59 -12.05 9.04
N GLU A 51 -12.47 -12.91 8.54
CA GLU A 51 -12.75 -13.03 7.10
C GLU A 51 -13.39 -11.77 6.55
N GLU A 52 -14.30 -11.16 7.30
CA GLU A 52 -15.03 -9.95 6.90
C GLU A 52 -14.10 -8.81 6.52
N LYS A 53 -13.12 -8.48 7.36
CA LYS A 53 -12.14 -7.41 7.06
C LYS A 53 -11.27 -7.71 5.84
N LEU A 54 -10.94 -8.97 5.62
CA LEU A 54 -10.21 -9.35 4.41
C LEU A 54 -11.07 -9.16 3.15
N GLN A 55 -12.35 -9.49 3.22
CA GLN A 55 -13.29 -9.23 2.11
C GLN A 55 -13.48 -7.73 1.87
N GLU A 56 -13.55 -6.90 2.93
CA GLU A 56 -13.54 -5.44 2.80
C GLU A 56 -12.28 -4.95 2.08
N ALA A 57 -11.10 -5.47 2.42
CA ALA A 57 -9.86 -5.11 1.73
C ALA A 57 -9.93 -5.41 0.23
N TYR A 58 -10.38 -6.59 -0.15
CA TYR A 58 -10.56 -6.94 -1.57
C TYR A 58 -11.58 -6.06 -2.27
N PHE A 59 -12.66 -5.68 -1.59
CA PHE A 59 -13.65 -4.74 -2.10
C PHE A 59 -13.03 -3.36 -2.40
N PHE A 60 -12.29 -2.77 -1.44
CA PHE A 60 -11.61 -1.48 -1.64
C PHE A 60 -10.56 -1.54 -2.74
N VAL A 61 -9.76 -2.59 -2.78
CA VAL A 61 -8.77 -2.81 -3.85
C VAL A 61 -9.45 -2.86 -5.22
N ARG A 62 -10.56 -3.58 -5.35
CA ARG A 62 -11.33 -3.64 -6.59
C ARG A 62 -11.86 -2.26 -7.00
N LYS A 63 -12.44 -1.49 -6.06
CA LYS A 63 -12.93 -0.12 -6.31
C LYS A 63 -11.82 0.79 -6.79
N LEU A 64 -10.67 0.76 -6.10
CA LEU A 64 -9.49 1.55 -6.48
C LEU A 64 -8.98 1.19 -7.87
N THR A 65 -8.92 -0.10 -8.19
CA THR A 65 -8.44 -0.58 -9.50
C THR A 65 -9.37 -0.12 -10.62
N LEU A 66 -10.68 -0.21 -10.43
CA LEU A 66 -11.66 0.22 -11.43
C LEU A 66 -11.55 1.71 -11.73
N VAL A 67 -11.54 2.56 -10.70
CA VAL A 67 -11.42 4.01 -10.91
C VAL A 67 -10.06 4.39 -11.50
N CYS A 68 -9.00 3.68 -11.14
CA CYS A 68 -7.66 3.89 -11.71
C CYS A 68 -7.66 3.68 -13.23
N GLU A 69 -8.26 2.62 -13.73
CA GLU A 69 -8.36 2.37 -15.18
C GLU A 69 -9.26 3.39 -15.89
N GLU A 70 -10.31 3.89 -15.25
CA GLU A 70 -11.14 4.97 -15.79
C GLU A 70 -10.34 6.28 -15.90
N ILE A 71 -9.59 6.66 -14.86
CA ILE A 71 -8.76 7.87 -14.83
C ILE A 71 -7.66 7.81 -15.90
N LYS A 72 -6.99 6.67 -16.06
CA LYS A 72 -6.00 6.49 -17.11
C LYS A 72 -6.57 6.79 -18.49
N ARG A 73 -7.79 6.31 -18.77
CA ARG A 73 -8.48 6.57 -20.04
C ARG A 73 -8.92 8.03 -20.18
N LEU A 74 -9.55 8.59 -19.14
CA LEU A 74 -10.11 9.95 -19.16
C LEU A 74 -9.05 11.04 -19.35
N TYR A 75 -7.89 10.86 -18.74
CA TYR A 75 -6.78 11.82 -18.79
C TYR A 75 -5.63 11.41 -19.73
N ASN A 76 -5.79 10.29 -20.44
CA ASN A 76 -4.76 9.72 -21.30
C ASN A 76 -3.41 9.52 -20.59
N LEU A 77 -3.48 8.94 -19.37
CA LEU A 77 -2.29 8.67 -18.58
C LEU A 77 -1.65 7.34 -18.99
N SER A 78 -0.33 7.32 -19.02
CA SER A 78 0.44 6.09 -19.24
C SER A 78 0.31 5.13 -18.05
N GLU A 79 0.39 5.66 -16.83
CA GLU A 79 0.30 4.87 -15.61
C GLU A 79 -0.14 5.69 -14.38
N VAL A 80 -0.57 4.97 -13.33
CA VAL A 80 -0.72 5.49 -11.97
C VAL A 80 0.25 4.74 -11.08
N VAL A 81 1.17 5.48 -10.46
CA VAL A 81 2.26 4.93 -9.66
C VAL A 81 1.92 4.94 -8.19
N TRP A 82 2.00 3.79 -7.56
CA TRP A 82 1.73 3.57 -6.14
C TRP A 82 3.02 3.39 -5.35
N SER A 83 2.98 3.65 -4.04
CA SER A 83 4.07 3.23 -3.15
C SER A 83 4.29 1.71 -3.24
N ARG A 84 5.52 1.25 -2.98
CA ARG A 84 5.88 -0.17 -3.05
C ARG A 84 4.97 -1.05 -2.18
N GLU A 85 4.64 -0.57 -0.99
CA GLU A 85 3.78 -1.30 -0.04
C GLU A 85 2.35 -1.38 -0.54
N LEU A 86 1.77 -0.25 -0.94
CA LEU A 86 0.41 -0.19 -1.46
C LEU A 86 0.26 -1.02 -2.74
N ARG A 87 1.24 -1.00 -3.63
CA ARG A 87 1.25 -1.84 -4.85
C ARG A 87 1.16 -3.33 -4.52
N ARG A 88 1.90 -3.78 -3.49
CA ARG A 88 1.84 -5.18 -3.03
C ARG A 88 0.48 -5.52 -2.45
N PHE A 89 -0.09 -4.62 -1.66
CA PHE A 89 -1.41 -4.78 -1.07
C PHE A 89 -2.51 -4.81 -2.14
N ILE A 90 -2.47 -3.90 -3.11
CA ILE A 90 -3.42 -3.87 -4.24
C ILE A 90 -3.34 -5.17 -5.05
N LYS A 91 -2.15 -5.72 -5.23
CA LYS A 91 -1.98 -6.97 -5.99
C LYS A 91 -2.60 -8.16 -5.27
N ASP A 92 -2.39 -8.28 -3.96
CA ASP A 92 -2.93 -9.35 -3.13
C ASP A 92 -2.84 -8.95 -1.65
N PRO A 93 -3.95 -8.48 -1.03
CA PRO A 93 -3.98 -8.09 0.38
C PRO A 93 -3.50 -9.18 1.33
N LEU A 94 -4.00 -10.40 1.17
CA LEU A 94 -3.64 -11.52 2.04
C LEU A 94 -2.14 -11.85 1.93
N ARG A 95 -1.62 -11.93 0.73
CA ARG A 95 -0.18 -12.19 0.49
C ARG A 95 0.70 -11.10 1.08
N HIS A 96 0.29 -9.83 0.99
CA HIS A 96 1.00 -8.71 1.61
C HIS A 96 1.05 -8.87 3.13
N LEU A 97 -0.09 -9.18 3.78
CA LEU A 97 -0.18 -9.37 5.22
C LEU A 97 0.63 -10.59 5.70
N LYS A 98 0.60 -11.69 4.95
CA LYS A 98 1.48 -12.85 5.21
C LYS A 98 2.97 -12.47 5.14
N HIS A 99 3.35 -11.61 4.20
CA HIS A 99 4.73 -11.15 4.08
C HIS A 99 5.19 -10.30 5.28
N VAL A 100 4.31 -9.52 5.88
CA VAL A 100 4.60 -8.73 7.10
C VAL A 100 5.02 -9.64 8.27
N LEU A 101 4.44 -10.84 8.36
CA LEU A 101 4.74 -11.81 9.43
C LEU A 101 6.08 -12.53 9.26
N ARG A 102 6.74 -12.41 8.11
CA ARG A 102 7.89 -13.26 7.75
C ARG A 102 8.96 -13.35 8.85
N PHE A 103 9.37 -12.24 9.42
CA PHE A 103 10.42 -12.24 10.44
C PHE A 103 9.93 -12.84 11.76
N TYR A 104 8.75 -12.47 12.23
CA TYR A 104 8.15 -12.99 13.46
C TYR A 104 7.95 -14.51 13.42
N VAL A 105 7.56 -15.03 12.24
CA VAL A 105 7.41 -16.49 12.03
C VAL A 105 8.74 -17.20 12.21
N PHE A 106 9.82 -16.70 11.62
CA PHE A 106 11.12 -17.31 11.80
C PHE A 106 11.63 -17.20 13.24
N ASP A 107 11.35 -16.10 13.94
CA ASP A 107 11.73 -15.92 15.34
C ASP A 107 11.04 -16.93 16.27
N VAL A 108 9.73 -17.15 16.11
CA VAL A 108 9.01 -18.15 16.91
C VAL A 108 9.45 -19.58 16.55
N LEU A 109 9.68 -19.88 15.27
CA LEU A 109 10.15 -21.20 14.83
C LEU A 109 11.57 -21.49 15.32
N ARG A 110 12.43 -20.49 15.48
CA ARG A 110 13.76 -20.61 16.11
C ARG A 110 13.71 -20.62 17.62
N ARG A 111 12.54 -20.46 18.23
CA ARG A 111 12.36 -20.30 19.68
C ARG A 111 13.08 -19.08 20.25
N HIS A 112 13.30 -18.04 19.44
CA HIS A 112 13.86 -16.77 19.90
C HIS A 112 12.82 -15.95 20.69
N ILE A 113 11.54 -16.15 20.37
CA ILE A 113 10.40 -15.56 21.09
C ILE A 113 9.39 -16.66 21.47
N PRO A 114 8.70 -16.56 22.62
CA PRO A 114 7.61 -17.44 22.98
C PRO A 114 6.38 -17.19 22.13
N LYS A 115 5.41 -18.11 22.16
CA LYS A 115 4.19 -18.05 21.35
C LYS A 115 3.32 -16.83 21.68
N GLU A 116 3.27 -16.44 22.95
CA GLU A 116 2.53 -15.27 23.44
C GLU A 116 3.09 -13.99 22.84
N GLU A 117 4.39 -13.82 22.85
CA GLU A 117 5.08 -12.67 22.27
C GLU A 117 4.93 -12.64 20.74
N PHE A 118 4.96 -13.82 20.09
CA PHE A 118 4.65 -13.92 18.66
C PHE A 118 3.23 -13.45 18.37
N TRP A 119 2.24 -13.84 19.18
CA TRP A 119 0.86 -13.37 19.03
C TRP A 119 0.79 -11.85 19.12
N ASP A 120 1.32 -11.27 20.19
CA ASP A 120 1.23 -9.82 20.43
C ASP A 120 1.89 -9.02 19.31
N ARG A 121 3.14 -9.35 18.95
CA ARG A 121 3.91 -8.65 17.92
C ARG A 121 3.34 -8.92 16.53
N GLY A 122 3.03 -10.15 16.21
CA GLY A 122 2.49 -10.54 14.90
C GLY A 122 1.11 -9.95 14.65
N ALA A 123 0.21 -10.01 15.65
CA ALA A 123 -1.13 -9.43 15.53
C ALA A 123 -1.08 -7.90 15.40
N ALA A 124 -0.22 -7.23 16.18
CA ALA A 124 -0.02 -5.80 16.07
C ALA A 124 0.52 -5.40 14.66
N ALA A 125 1.48 -6.15 14.15
CA ALA A 125 2.06 -5.91 12.82
C ALA A 125 1.01 -6.09 11.69
N VAL A 126 0.22 -7.17 11.74
CA VAL A 126 -0.86 -7.42 10.77
C VAL A 126 -1.92 -6.33 10.82
N ARG A 127 -2.41 -5.98 12.02
CA ARG A 127 -3.44 -4.92 12.18
C ARG A 127 -2.94 -3.56 11.71
N THR A 128 -1.69 -3.23 12.01
CA THR A 128 -1.08 -1.96 11.57
C THR A 128 -0.92 -1.92 10.06
N ALA A 129 -0.38 -2.97 9.46
CA ALA A 129 -0.23 -3.06 8.00
C ALA A 129 -1.59 -3.01 7.29
N PHE A 130 -2.60 -3.71 7.81
CA PHE A 130 -3.96 -3.68 7.27
C PHE A 130 -4.52 -2.26 7.28
N ARG A 131 -4.61 -1.61 8.47
CA ARG A 131 -5.17 -0.25 8.63
C ARG A 131 -4.45 0.79 7.76
N THR A 132 -3.11 0.71 7.69
CA THR A 132 -2.32 1.65 6.89
C THR A 132 -2.63 1.52 5.40
N ASN A 133 -2.73 0.30 4.89
CA ASN A 133 -2.99 0.09 3.47
C ASN A 133 -4.47 0.30 3.11
N GLU A 134 -5.40 -0.10 3.98
CA GLU A 134 -6.84 0.18 3.82
C GLU A 134 -7.09 1.69 3.72
N ARG A 135 -6.57 2.46 4.68
CA ARG A 135 -6.63 3.92 4.66
C ARG A 135 -6.02 4.50 3.39
N ALA A 136 -4.85 4.01 2.99
CA ALA A 136 -4.18 4.45 1.78
C ALA A 136 -5.00 4.15 0.51
N CYS A 137 -5.66 2.99 0.43
CA CYS A 137 -6.58 2.67 -0.67
C CYS A 137 -7.76 3.64 -0.70
N TYR A 138 -8.38 3.91 0.46
CA TYR A 138 -9.54 4.78 0.57
C TYR A 138 -9.22 6.24 0.17
N GLU A 139 -8.14 6.81 0.70
CA GLU A 139 -7.71 8.18 0.39
C GLU A 139 -7.44 8.36 -1.12
N ARG A 140 -6.79 7.39 -1.74
CA ARG A 140 -6.47 7.43 -3.16
C ARG A 140 -7.68 7.19 -4.03
N TRP A 141 -8.57 6.32 -3.61
CA TRP A 141 -9.85 6.13 -4.29
C TRP A 141 -10.67 7.43 -4.31
N ILE A 142 -10.78 8.14 -3.17
CA ILE A 142 -11.46 9.44 -3.11
C ILE A 142 -10.82 10.44 -4.07
N LEU A 143 -9.48 10.57 -4.06
CA LEU A 143 -8.80 11.49 -4.96
C LEU A 143 -9.12 11.18 -6.43
N LEU A 144 -9.04 9.91 -6.82
CA LEU A 144 -9.31 9.50 -8.20
C LEU A 144 -10.79 9.73 -8.58
N GLU A 145 -11.73 9.51 -7.68
CA GLU A 145 -13.15 9.85 -7.92
C GLU A 145 -13.36 11.37 -8.07
N ILE A 146 -12.69 12.20 -7.28
CA ILE A 146 -12.72 13.66 -7.44
C ILE A 146 -12.17 14.04 -8.82
N LEU A 147 -11.02 13.53 -9.21
CA LEU A 147 -10.43 13.80 -10.53
C LEU A 147 -11.37 13.36 -11.66
N LYS A 148 -12.02 12.20 -11.53
CA LYS A 148 -13.02 11.73 -12.48
C LYS A 148 -14.19 12.72 -12.62
N GLN A 149 -14.75 13.20 -11.51
CA GLN A 149 -15.83 14.16 -11.52
C GLN A 149 -15.41 15.51 -12.12
N LEU A 150 -14.20 15.98 -11.81
CA LEU A 150 -13.64 17.19 -12.38
C LEU A 150 -13.47 17.07 -13.91
N LYS A 151 -13.02 15.90 -14.40
CA LYS A 151 -12.92 15.66 -15.84
C LYS A 151 -14.27 15.70 -16.52
N ILE A 152 -15.27 15.03 -15.93
CA ILE A 152 -16.61 14.91 -16.53
C ILE A 152 -17.35 16.25 -16.53
N LYS A 153 -17.30 17.01 -15.41
CA LYS A 153 -18.09 18.23 -15.23
C LYS A 153 -17.39 19.48 -15.77
N GLU A 154 -16.08 19.59 -15.54
CA GLU A 154 -15.28 20.79 -15.81
C GLU A 154 -14.31 20.60 -16.98
N ASN A 155 -14.29 19.44 -17.63
CA ASN A 155 -13.29 19.08 -18.63
C ASN A 155 -11.86 19.33 -18.15
N ALA A 156 -11.62 19.12 -16.84
CA ALA A 156 -10.34 19.41 -16.20
C ALA A 156 -9.16 18.69 -16.86
N ARG A 157 -7.99 19.30 -16.82
CA ARG A 157 -6.75 18.75 -17.36
C ARG A 157 -5.72 18.61 -16.24
N ILE A 158 -5.06 17.45 -16.14
CA ILE A 158 -3.90 17.31 -15.25
C ILE A 158 -2.74 18.04 -15.90
N ILE A 159 -2.18 19.03 -15.20
CA ILE A 159 -1.03 19.82 -15.64
C ILE A 159 0.24 19.48 -14.84
N TYR A 160 0.09 18.83 -13.70
CA TYR A 160 1.19 18.27 -12.90
C TYR A 160 0.78 16.92 -12.34
N PRO A 161 1.63 15.89 -12.42
CA PRO A 161 2.92 15.85 -13.11
C PRO A 161 2.78 15.86 -14.64
N GLU A 162 3.76 16.47 -15.34
CA GLU A 162 3.78 16.58 -16.82
C GLU A 162 4.09 15.27 -17.52
N THR A 163 4.60 14.28 -16.79
CA THR A 163 5.13 13.03 -17.33
C THR A 163 4.08 12.10 -17.96
N GLY A 164 2.80 12.48 -17.91
CA GLY A 164 1.71 11.58 -18.28
C GLY A 164 1.50 10.40 -17.32
N ALA A 165 2.26 10.34 -16.23
CA ALA A 165 2.12 9.38 -15.15
C ALA A 165 1.63 10.08 -13.88
N LEU A 166 0.62 9.53 -13.22
CA LEU A 166 0.10 10.05 -11.95
C LEU A 166 0.84 9.42 -10.78
N MET A 167 1.65 10.21 -10.07
CA MET A 167 2.51 9.75 -8.98
C MET A 167 1.79 9.85 -7.63
N LEU A 168 1.09 8.81 -7.19
CA LEU A 168 0.40 8.74 -5.91
C LEU A 168 1.23 8.02 -4.83
N THR A 169 2.53 8.29 -4.85
CA THR A 169 3.47 7.81 -3.84
C THR A 169 3.43 8.73 -2.64
N ARG A 170 3.68 8.17 -1.45
CA ARG A 170 3.76 8.96 -0.21
C ARG A 170 4.84 10.03 -0.36
N ALA A 171 4.51 11.28 -0.09
CA ALA A 171 5.50 12.36 -0.02
C ALA A 171 6.57 12.02 1.04
N GLY A 172 7.83 12.23 0.71
CA GLY A 172 8.93 12.00 1.65
C GLY A 172 8.79 12.86 2.90
N LYS A 173 9.47 12.47 3.99
CA LYS A 173 9.51 13.20 5.28
C LYS A 173 10.26 14.54 5.16
N GLN A 174 9.77 15.46 4.36
CA GLN A 174 10.34 16.80 4.28
C GLN A 174 9.72 17.69 5.38
N LYS A 175 10.43 17.89 6.48
CA LYS A 175 9.95 18.70 7.60
C LYS A 175 10.11 20.21 7.38
N LEU A 176 11.03 20.63 6.55
CA LEU A 176 11.45 22.02 6.39
C LEU A 176 11.36 22.56 4.95
N ALA A 177 11.27 21.70 3.95
CA ALA A 177 11.13 22.09 2.55
C ALA A 177 9.67 22.26 2.16
N ILE A 178 9.42 22.98 1.05
CA ILE A 178 8.11 23.12 0.44
C ILE A 178 7.56 21.76 0.05
N ILE A 179 6.27 21.55 0.35
CA ILE A 179 5.57 20.33 -0.02
C ILE A 179 5.03 20.51 -1.45
N PRO A 180 5.54 19.78 -2.44
CA PRO A 180 4.94 19.80 -3.77
C PRO A 180 3.57 19.14 -3.72
N PRO A 181 2.60 19.60 -4.54
CA PRO A 181 1.34 18.89 -4.71
C PRO A 181 1.59 17.54 -5.39
N ASP A 182 0.74 16.56 -5.08
CA ASP A 182 0.74 15.28 -5.81
C ASP A 182 0.12 15.43 -7.19
N VAL A 183 -0.90 16.29 -7.30
CA VAL A 183 -1.62 16.55 -8.55
C VAL A 183 -2.03 18.02 -8.62
N ILE A 184 -1.87 18.66 -9.78
CA ILE A 184 -2.48 19.93 -10.12
C ILE A 184 -3.37 19.72 -11.32
N VAL A 185 -4.60 20.21 -11.24
CA VAL A 185 -5.54 20.23 -12.36
C VAL A 185 -5.93 21.65 -12.73
N GLU A 186 -6.03 21.90 -14.03
CA GLU A 186 -6.59 23.11 -14.62
C GLU A 186 -8.06 22.87 -14.94
N LEU A 187 -8.93 23.75 -14.48
CA LEU A 187 -10.36 23.72 -14.77
C LEU A 187 -10.70 24.47 -16.05
N ARG A 188 -11.95 24.38 -16.49
CA ARG A 188 -12.44 25.01 -17.70
C ARG A 188 -12.33 26.53 -17.69
N ASP A 189 -12.48 27.17 -16.53
CA ASP A 189 -12.34 28.63 -16.32
C ASP A 189 -10.89 29.09 -16.17
N LEU A 190 -9.93 28.21 -16.42
CA LEU A 190 -8.48 28.42 -16.21
C LEU A 190 -8.06 28.58 -14.74
N SER A 191 -8.93 28.26 -13.79
CA SER A 191 -8.52 28.14 -12.38
C SER A 191 -7.81 26.82 -12.13
N TYR A 192 -7.08 26.73 -10.99
CA TYR A 192 -6.23 25.59 -10.67
C TYR A 192 -6.60 25.00 -9.30
N LEU A 193 -6.62 23.67 -9.23
CA LEU A 193 -6.75 22.93 -7.97
C LEU A 193 -5.50 22.10 -7.74
N SER A 194 -4.96 22.20 -6.52
CA SER A 194 -3.80 21.43 -6.07
C SER A 194 -4.22 20.42 -5.02
N PHE A 195 -3.84 19.17 -5.24
CA PHE A 195 -4.12 18.08 -4.33
C PHE A 195 -2.84 17.60 -3.63
N PHE A 196 -2.93 17.40 -2.32
CA PHE A 196 -1.86 16.93 -1.47
C PHE A 196 -2.33 15.70 -0.73
N LEU A 197 -1.69 14.55 -0.97
CA LEU A 197 -1.96 13.31 -0.26
C LEU A 197 -1.00 13.18 0.92
N GLU A 198 -1.56 12.87 2.10
CA GLU A 198 -0.77 12.57 3.30
C GLU A 198 0.39 13.58 3.53
N ALA A 199 0.13 14.87 3.40
CA ALA A 199 1.17 15.89 3.62
C ALA A 199 1.87 15.64 4.96
N PRO A 200 3.21 15.62 5.01
CA PRO A 200 3.97 15.28 6.22
C PRO A 200 3.84 16.33 7.33
N ARG A 201 3.32 17.49 7.01
CA ARG A 201 2.99 18.62 7.88
C ARG A 201 1.84 19.43 7.29
N PRO A 202 1.22 20.36 8.05
CA PRO A 202 0.24 21.30 7.50
C PRO A 202 0.82 22.08 6.31
N ILE A 203 -0.01 22.29 5.28
CA ILE A 203 0.32 23.14 4.15
C ILE A 203 0.40 24.59 4.62
N THR A 204 1.48 25.29 4.31
CA THR A 204 1.72 26.68 4.69
C THR A 204 1.51 27.63 3.52
N TRP A 205 1.46 28.94 3.81
CA TRP A 205 1.40 29.97 2.76
C TRP A 205 2.62 29.94 1.84
N GLY A 206 3.81 29.57 2.35
CA GLY A 206 5.00 29.38 1.56
C GLY A 206 4.83 28.29 0.50
N ASP A 207 4.21 27.15 0.87
CA ASP A 207 3.95 26.05 -0.08
C ASP A 207 3.04 26.51 -1.23
N THR A 208 2.06 27.39 -0.94
CA THR A 208 1.15 27.92 -1.99
C THR A 208 1.76 29.02 -2.82
N GLN A 209 2.71 29.78 -2.30
CA GLN A 209 3.38 30.87 -3.04
C GLN A 209 4.31 30.32 -4.13
N GLU A 210 5.10 29.29 -3.86
CA GLU A 210 5.93 28.68 -4.89
C GLU A 210 5.11 27.99 -5.97
N LEU A 211 3.94 27.47 -5.65
CA LEU A 211 3.01 26.98 -6.66
C LEU A 211 2.59 28.08 -7.63
N LYS A 212 2.34 29.31 -7.15
CA LYS A 212 2.08 30.47 -8.03
C LYS A 212 3.27 30.78 -8.94
N PHE A 213 4.49 30.65 -8.44
CA PHE A 213 5.69 30.84 -9.25
C PHE A 213 5.81 29.75 -10.33
N VAL A 214 5.62 28.49 -10.00
CA VAL A 214 5.59 27.39 -10.96
C VAL A 214 4.51 27.63 -12.01
N TRP A 215 3.30 28.04 -11.62
CA TRP A 215 2.23 28.37 -12.56
C TRP A 215 2.54 29.56 -13.45
N SER A 216 3.27 30.58 -12.97
CA SER A 216 3.70 31.70 -13.80
C SER A 216 4.68 31.25 -14.90
N LEU A 217 5.59 30.32 -14.58
CA LEU A 217 6.50 29.71 -15.57
C LEU A 217 5.73 28.91 -16.62
N TYR A 218 4.70 28.17 -16.24
CA TYR A 218 3.86 27.42 -17.18
C TYR A 218 3.02 28.32 -18.11
N ARG A 219 2.56 29.48 -17.62
CA ARG A 219 1.88 30.47 -18.49
C ARG A 219 2.81 31.10 -19.51
N ILE A 220 4.08 31.31 -19.19
CA ILE A 220 5.08 31.90 -20.08
C ILE A 220 5.57 30.89 -21.12
N ALA A 221 5.54 29.59 -20.83
CA ALA A 221 6.02 28.53 -21.71
C ALA A 221 4.96 28.01 -22.71
N ARG A 222 3.75 28.57 -22.77
CA ARG A 222 2.80 28.24 -23.83
C ARG A 222 3.07 29.17 -25.03
N PRO A 223 3.57 28.65 -26.16
CA PRO A 223 3.40 29.33 -27.43
C PRO A 223 1.91 29.39 -27.76
N ASP A 224 1.42 30.54 -28.15
CA ASP A 224 0.07 30.75 -28.69
C ASP A 224 -0.22 29.81 -29.87
#